data_803df851fe9db5a33ecc13f32ac3bc15
#
_entry.id   803df851fe9db5a33ecc13f32ac3bc15
#
_cell.length_a   1.000
_cell.length_b   1.000
_cell.length_c   1.000
_cell.angle_alpha   90.00
_cell.angle_beta   90.00
_cell.angle_gamma   90.00
#
_symmetry.space_group_name_H-M   'P 1'
#
loop_
_entity.id
_entity.type
_entity.pdbx_description
1 polymer ?
#
loop_
_entity_poly.entity_id
_entity_poly.type
_entity_poly.pdbx_seq_one_letter_code
_entity_poly.pdbx_strand_id
1 'polypeptide(L)'
;MNMMKMAVLVSGGGTNLQAIMDAMDRGEITNAEIAVVISNNANAYALERAKMKGIEAICVSPKAYASRAEFNQALLETIQSYDVELVVLAGCLVVIPEIMVKAYPNKIINIHPALIPSFCGTGYYGLKVHEGVLERGVKVTGATVHFVDEGTDTGPIILQKAVEVHQGDTPEILQRRVMEEAEWEIMPKAIDLIANDKIEVIDGLVKFKE
;
A
#
# COMPACT_ATOMS: atom_id res chain seq x y z
N MET A 1 -2.03 -24.99 7.56
CA MET A 1 -1.04 -23.89 7.70
C MET A 1 -1.78 -22.71 8.29
N ASN A 2 -1.18 -21.95 9.21
CA ASN A 2 -1.80 -20.70 9.65
C ASN A 2 -1.76 -19.70 8.48
N MET A 3 -2.86 -18.98 8.28
CA MET A 3 -2.91 -17.90 7.30
C MET A 3 -2.03 -16.73 7.77
N MET A 4 -1.28 -16.12 6.88
CA MET A 4 -0.49 -14.93 7.16
C MET A 4 -1.43 -13.76 7.52
N LYS A 5 -1.30 -13.23 8.72
CA LYS A 5 -2.08 -12.08 9.17
C LYS A 5 -1.51 -10.77 8.64
N MET A 6 -2.35 -9.91 8.10
CA MET A 6 -1.92 -8.59 7.64
C MET A 6 -2.73 -7.46 8.23
N ALA A 7 -2.08 -6.31 8.45
CA ALA A 7 -2.71 -5.04 8.72
C ALA A 7 -2.74 -4.21 7.42
N VAL A 8 -3.89 -3.61 7.11
CA VAL A 8 -4.00 -2.71 5.95
C VAL A 8 -4.18 -1.28 6.45
N LEU A 9 -3.23 -0.41 6.12
CA LEU A 9 -3.23 1.00 6.50
C LEU A 9 -3.79 1.85 5.36
N VAL A 10 -4.72 2.73 5.71
CA VAL A 10 -5.50 3.55 4.77
C VAL A 10 -5.66 4.98 5.27
N SER A 11 -5.94 5.94 4.37
CA SER A 11 -6.22 7.34 4.76
C SER A 11 -7.53 7.90 4.22
N GLY A 12 -8.12 7.27 3.20
CA GLY A 12 -9.26 7.84 2.47
C GLY A 12 -10.32 6.82 2.04
N GLY A 13 -10.67 6.82 0.75
CA GLY A 13 -11.77 6.04 0.17
C GLY A 13 -11.59 4.53 0.20
N GLY A 14 -10.35 4.03 0.24
CA GLY A 14 -10.03 2.60 0.35
C GLY A 14 -10.30 1.78 -0.90
N THR A 15 -10.04 2.32 -2.08
CA THR A 15 -10.23 1.60 -3.35
C THR A 15 -9.25 0.45 -3.49
N ASN A 16 -7.99 0.63 -3.08
CA ASN A 16 -7.01 -0.45 -3.02
C ASN A 16 -7.36 -1.51 -1.95
N LEU A 17 -7.87 -1.09 -0.77
CA LEU A 17 -8.41 -2.03 0.22
C LEU A 17 -9.55 -2.87 -0.39
N GLN A 18 -10.47 -2.23 -1.13
CA GLN A 18 -11.55 -2.96 -1.79
C GLN A 18 -11.01 -3.98 -2.78
N ALA A 19 -10.03 -3.59 -3.62
CA ALA A 19 -9.42 -4.50 -4.58
C ALA A 19 -8.75 -5.71 -3.91
N ILE A 20 -8.10 -5.51 -2.75
CA ILE A 20 -7.53 -6.60 -1.94
C ILE A 20 -8.65 -7.54 -1.45
N MET A 21 -9.72 -6.99 -0.84
CA MET A 21 -10.83 -7.80 -0.33
C MET A 21 -11.53 -8.58 -1.46
N ASP A 22 -11.75 -7.94 -2.61
CA ASP A 22 -12.37 -8.58 -3.77
C ASP A 22 -11.48 -9.71 -4.34
N ALA A 23 -10.16 -9.52 -4.35
CA ALA A 23 -9.20 -10.54 -4.77
C ALA A 23 -9.17 -11.73 -3.80
N MET A 24 -9.33 -11.49 -2.50
CA MET A 24 -9.50 -12.56 -1.49
C MET A 24 -10.79 -13.34 -1.74
N ASP A 25 -11.90 -12.66 -1.98
CA ASP A 25 -13.20 -13.30 -2.28
C ASP A 25 -13.13 -14.17 -3.56
N ARG A 26 -12.31 -13.77 -4.55
CA ARG A 26 -12.08 -14.55 -5.79
C ARG A 26 -11.05 -15.67 -5.63
N GLY A 27 -10.40 -15.77 -4.47
CA GLY A 27 -9.33 -16.74 -4.24
C GLY A 27 -8.02 -16.43 -4.97
N GLU A 28 -7.80 -15.19 -5.37
CA GLU A 28 -6.56 -14.71 -6.01
C GLU A 28 -5.46 -14.42 -4.96
N ILE A 29 -5.86 -14.11 -3.74
CA ILE A 29 -4.97 -14.06 -2.59
C ILE A 29 -5.23 -15.30 -1.75
N THR A 30 -4.20 -16.12 -1.59
CA THR A 30 -4.24 -17.36 -0.81
C THR A 30 -3.34 -17.24 0.42
N ASN A 31 -3.61 -18.05 1.44
CA ASN A 31 -2.80 -18.14 2.67
C ASN A 31 -2.61 -16.79 3.42
N ALA A 32 -3.50 -15.80 3.21
CA ALA A 32 -3.48 -14.54 3.94
C ALA A 32 -4.87 -14.14 4.43
N GLU A 33 -4.92 -13.38 5.53
CA GLU A 33 -6.14 -12.78 6.08
C GLU A 33 -5.88 -11.33 6.52
N ILE A 34 -6.89 -10.45 6.41
CA ILE A 34 -6.82 -9.11 6.97
C ILE A 34 -7.25 -9.18 8.43
N ALA A 35 -6.29 -9.06 9.35
CA ALA A 35 -6.55 -9.04 10.78
C ALA A 35 -7.14 -7.70 11.24
N VAL A 36 -6.71 -6.59 10.62
CA VAL A 36 -7.16 -5.25 10.98
C VAL A 36 -6.97 -4.25 9.82
N VAL A 37 -7.90 -3.33 9.69
CA VAL A 37 -7.76 -2.12 8.85
C VAL A 37 -7.57 -0.91 9.77
N ILE A 38 -6.49 -0.17 9.57
CA ILE A 38 -6.14 0.98 10.40
C ILE A 38 -6.16 2.25 9.56
N SER A 39 -6.86 3.29 10.02
CA SER A 39 -6.82 4.61 9.39
C SER A 39 -6.31 5.67 10.34
N ASN A 40 -5.55 6.63 9.80
CA ASN A 40 -5.19 7.87 10.51
C ASN A 40 -6.32 8.92 10.53
N ASN A 41 -7.43 8.64 9.84
CA ASN A 41 -8.60 9.51 9.70
C ASN A 41 -9.87 8.75 10.06
N ALA A 42 -10.57 9.19 11.11
CA ALA A 42 -11.82 8.57 11.56
C ALA A 42 -12.95 8.59 10.52
N ASN A 43 -12.88 9.54 9.57
CA ASN A 43 -13.89 9.69 8.52
C ASN A 43 -13.47 8.97 7.21
N ALA A 44 -12.43 8.15 7.23
CA ALA A 44 -12.02 7.38 6.06
C ALA A 44 -13.09 6.34 5.70
N TYR A 45 -13.63 6.41 4.48
CA TYR A 45 -14.64 5.46 4.00
C TYR A 45 -14.09 4.02 3.94
N ALA A 46 -12.79 3.87 3.88
CA ALA A 46 -12.11 2.58 3.99
C ALA A 46 -12.48 1.81 5.27
N LEU A 47 -12.70 2.50 6.40
CA LEU A 47 -13.12 1.87 7.65
C LEU A 47 -14.54 1.28 7.53
N GLU A 48 -15.45 1.97 6.83
CA GLU A 48 -16.79 1.45 6.57
C GLU A 48 -16.75 0.24 5.63
N ARG A 49 -15.89 0.24 4.61
CA ARG A 49 -15.68 -0.94 3.74
C ARG A 49 -15.25 -2.16 4.55
N ALA A 50 -14.29 -1.99 5.46
CA ALA A 50 -13.81 -3.07 6.33
C ALA A 50 -14.94 -3.61 7.24
N LYS A 51 -15.68 -2.72 7.89
CA LYS A 51 -16.82 -3.10 8.76
C LYS A 51 -17.89 -3.87 7.98
N MET A 52 -18.23 -3.44 6.76
CA MET A 52 -19.19 -4.16 5.92
C MET A 52 -18.75 -5.59 5.57
N LYS A 53 -17.45 -5.86 5.58
CA LYS A 53 -16.84 -7.19 5.40
C LYS A 53 -16.62 -7.94 6.72
N GLY A 54 -17.02 -7.37 7.87
CA GLY A 54 -16.79 -7.97 9.18
C GLY A 54 -15.31 -7.96 9.61
N ILE A 55 -14.48 -7.10 9.01
CA ILE A 55 -13.07 -6.94 9.33
C ILE A 55 -12.94 -5.86 10.40
N GLU A 56 -12.09 -6.11 11.42
CA GLU A 56 -11.78 -5.13 12.46
C GLU A 56 -11.26 -3.83 11.84
N ALA A 57 -11.85 -2.69 12.22
CA ALA A 57 -11.58 -1.40 11.62
C ALA A 57 -11.41 -0.32 12.69
N ILE A 58 -10.21 0.21 12.82
CA ILE A 58 -9.86 1.15 13.89
C ILE A 58 -9.24 2.43 13.34
N CYS A 59 -9.35 3.50 14.11
CA CYS A 59 -8.71 4.77 13.82
C CYS A 59 -7.60 5.05 14.84
N VAL A 60 -6.37 5.22 14.35
CA VAL A 60 -5.23 5.73 15.11
C VAL A 60 -4.86 7.09 14.53
N SER A 61 -5.44 8.16 15.09
CA SER A 61 -5.29 9.51 14.56
C SER A 61 -4.09 10.23 15.18
N PRO A 62 -3.21 10.85 14.37
CA PRO A 62 -2.11 11.68 14.90
C PRO A 62 -2.59 12.79 15.83
N LYS A 63 -3.83 13.26 15.66
CA LYS A 63 -4.43 14.34 16.47
C LYS A 63 -4.76 13.92 17.91
N ALA A 64 -4.77 12.62 18.20
CA ALA A 64 -5.06 12.07 19.51
C ALA A 64 -3.85 12.02 20.45
N TYR A 65 -2.64 12.34 19.94
CA TYR A 65 -1.38 12.23 20.67
C TYR A 65 -0.70 13.57 20.79
N ALA A 66 0.04 13.77 21.88
CA ALA A 66 0.74 15.02 22.16
C ALA A 66 1.97 15.24 21.24
N SER A 67 2.53 14.16 20.70
CA SER A 67 3.70 14.22 19.83
C SER A 67 3.63 13.19 18.70
N ARG A 68 4.45 13.44 17.66
CA ARG A 68 4.64 12.49 16.56
C ARG A 68 5.24 11.17 17.06
N ALA A 69 6.13 11.23 18.06
CA ALA A 69 6.75 10.05 18.63
C ALA A 69 5.72 9.16 19.35
N GLU A 70 4.83 9.75 20.15
CA GLU A 70 3.74 9.01 20.80
C GLU A 70 2.79 8.37 19.79
N PHE A 71 2.39 9.11 18.73
CA PHE A 71 1.59 8.55 17.65
C PHE A 71 2.29 7.37 16.97
N ASN A 72 3.57 7.51 16.63
CA ASN A 72 4.34 6.45 15.98
C ASN A 72 4.41 5.20 16.84
N GLN A 73 4.63 5.36 18.15
CA GLN A 73 4.67 4.27 19.10
C GLN A 73 3.31 3.58 19.22
N ALA A 74 2.24 4.35 19.37
CA ALA A 74 0.89 3.83 19.47
C ALA A 74 0.45 3.09 18.19
N LEU A 75 0.84 3.58 17.01
CA LEU A 75 0.57 2.91 15.74
C LEU A 75 1.29 1.56 15.68
N LEU A 76 2.58 1.51 16.05
CA LEU A 76 3.35 0.27 16.10
C LEU A 76 2.73 -0.74 17.07
N GLU A 77 2.45 -0.33 18.31
CA GLU A 77 1.84 -1.18 19.34
C GLU A 77 0.47 -1.72 18.91
N THR A 78 -0.33 -0.86 18.26
CA THR A 78 -1.62 -1.27 17.71
C THR A 78 -1.45 -2.37 16.67
N ILE A 79 -0.53 -2.20 15.71
CA ILE A 79 -0.26 -3.21 14.68
C ILE A 79 0.21 -4.52 15.32
N GLN A 80 1.14 -4.44 16.26
CA GLN A 80 1.68 -5.61 16.96
C GLN A 80 0.62 -6.37 17.76
N SER A 81 -0.38 -5.70 18.32
CA SER A 81 -1.44 -6.33 19.12
C SER A 81 -2.32 -7.31 18.33
N TYR A 82 -2.26 -7.26 16.98
CA TYR A 82 -2.98 -8.19 16.09
C TYR A 82 -2.12 -9.35 15.57
N ASP A 83 -0.87 -9.47 16.04
CA ASP A 83 0.08 -10.52 15.61
C ASP A 83 0.25 -10.57 14.08
N VAL A 84 0.28 -9.39 13.42
CA VAL A 84 0.41 -9.32 11.96
C VAL A 84 1.84 -9.58 11.51
N GLU A 85 1.95 -10.21 10.35
CA GLU A 85 3.21 -10.58 9.71
C GLU A 85 3.53 -9.69 8.50
N LEU A 86 2.52 -9.02 7.94
CA LEU A 86 2.64 -8.09 6.81
C LEU A 86 1.85 -6.82 7.07
N VAL A 87 2.44 -5.68 6.79
CA VAL A 87 1.77 -4.37 6.80
C VAL A 87 1.62 -3.89 5.36
N VAL A 88 0.39 -3.59 4.95
CA VAL A 88 0.05 -3.16 3.59
C VAL A 88 -0.39 -1.70 3.60
N LEU A 89 0.32 -0.83 2.89
CA LEU A 89 -0.05 0.57 2.72
C LEU A 89 -0.92 0.70 1.46
N ALA A 90 -2.23 0.83 1.65
CA ALA A 90 -3.23 0.90 0.59
C ALA A 90 -3.84 2.31 0.49
N GLY A 91 -3.06 3.26 -0.02
CA GLY A 91 -3.43 4.67 -0.02
C GLY A 91 -3.29 5.31 1.37
N CYS A 92 -2.22 4.96 2.07
CA CYS A 92 -1.85 5.53 3.37
C CYS A 92 -0.98 6.77 3.16
N LEU A 93 -1.42 7.91 3.69
CA LEU A 93 -0.70 9.19 3.60
C LEU A 93 0.20 9.45 4.82
N VAL A 94 0.27 8.51 5.75
CA VAL A 94 1.16 8.59 6.91
C VAL A 94 2.55 8.15 6.48
N VAL A 95 3.54 9.00 6.72
CA VAL A 95 4.95 8.60 6.59
C VAL A 95 5.26 7.54 7.63
N ILE A 96 5.69 6.38 7.17
CA ILE A 96 6.02 5.24 8.04
C ILE A 96 7.28 5.57 8.84
N PRO A 97 7.21 5.49 10.19
CA PRO A 97 8.35 5.83 11.02
C PRO A 97 9.39 4.73 11.02
N GLU A 98 10.65 5.11 11.24
CA GLU A 98 11.80 4.21 11.30
C GLU A 98 11.59 3.02 12.27
N ILE A 99 10.92 3.27 13.42
CA ILE A 99 10.60 2.21 14.40
C ILE A 99 9.74 1.09 13.80
N MET A 100 8.83 1.43 12.86
CA MET A 100 8.03 0.43 12.17
C MET A 100 8.86 -0.34 11.13
N VAL A 101 9.70 0.37 10.35
CA VAL A 101 10.59 -0.27 9.37
C VAL A 101 11.52 -1.27 10.06
N LYS A 102 12.07 -0.89 11.21
CA LYS A 102 12.92 -1.79 12.03
C LYS A 102 12.17 -2.98 12.64
N ALA A 103 10.91 -2.78 13.03
CA ALA A 103 10.08 -3.85 13.59
C ALA A 103 9.58 -4.86 12.53
N TYR A 104 9.46 -4.38 11.28
CA TYR A 104 8.91 -5.15 10.15
C TYR A 104 9.84 -5.13 8.93
N PRO A 105 11.11 -5.60 9.04
CA PRO A 105 12.08 -5.57 7.93
C PRO A 105 11.59 -6.42 6.76
N ASN A 106 11.46 -5.83 5.57
CA ASN A 106 10.89 -6.46 4.36
C ASN A 106 9.49 -7.07 4.60
N LYS A 107 8.69 -6.42 5.46
CA LYS A 107 7.32 -6.83 5.80
C LYS A 107 6.34 -5.66 5.78
N ILE A 108 6.72 -4.54 5.21
CA ILE A 108 5.83 -3.41 4.90
C ILE A 108 5.88 -3.22 3.40
N ILE A 109 4.73 -3.23 2.74
CA ILE A 109 4.63 -2.96 1.30
C ILE A 109 3.78 -1.73 1.03
N ASN A 110 4.10 -1.02 -0.04
CA ASN A 110 3.36 0.15 -0.49
C ASN A 110 3.01 0.05 -1.97
N ILE A 111 1.87 0.60 -2.35
CA ILE A 111 1.50 0.85 -3.75
C ILE A 111 1.73 2.33 -4.06
N HIS A 112 2.59 2.61 -5.04
CA HIS A 112 2.86 3.94 -5.54
C HIS A 112 2.33 4.10 -6.97
N PRO A 113 1.57 5.17 -7.29
CA PRO A 113 0.87 5.30 -8.58
C PRO A 113 1.76 5.83 -9.71
N ALA A 114 3.02 5.40 -9.76
CA ALA A 114 3.94 5.63 -10.87
C ALA A 114 4.94 4.48 -11.02
N LEU A 115 5.71 4.49 -12.12
CA LEU A 115 6.83 3.57 -12.35
C LEU A 115 8.08 4.13 -11.67
N ILE A 116 8.35 3.71 -10.44
CA ILE A 116 9.57 4.09 -9.71
C ILE A 116 10.80 3.72 -10.56
N PRO A 117 11.82 4.60 -10.71
CA PRO A 117 12.09 5.80 -9.89
C PRO A 117 11.50 7.12 -10.41
N SER A 118 10.58 7.10 -11.37
CA SER A 118 9.94 8.30 -11.90
C SER A 118 8.76 8.73 -11.03
N PHE A 119 8.56 10.04 -10.86
CA PHE A 119 7.41 10.64 -10.17
C PHE A 119 7.14 10.04 -8.78
N CYS A 120 8.21 9.84 -8.00
CA CYS A 120 8.16 9.30 -6.66
C CYS A 120 8.97 10.15 -5.67
N GLY A 121 8.92 9.81 -4.39
CA GLY A 121 9.61 10.55 -3.33
C GLY A 121 8.80 11.73 -2.79
N THR A 122 9.47 12.60 -2.05
CA THR A 122 8.84 13.72 -1.35
C THR A 122 8.06 14.63 -2.30
N GLY A 123 6.76 14.81 -2.04
CA GLY A 123 5.87 15.67 -2.83
C GLY A 123 5.04 14.94 -3.88
N TYR A 124 5.40 13.71 -4.24
CA TYR A 124 4.63 12.88 -5.17
C TYR A 124 3.70 11.92 -4.42
N TYR A 125 2.44 12.27 -4.29
CA TYR A 125 1.39 11.43 -3.69
C TYR A 125 0.01 11.76 -4.26
N GLY A 126 -0.87 10.78 -4.31
CA GLY A 126 -2.24 10.93 -4.78
C GLY A 126 -2.30 11.58 -6.17
N LEU A 127 -3.13 12.61 -6.34
CA LEU A 127 -3.34 13.26 -7.63
C LEU A 127 -2.09 13.98 -8.17
N LYS A 128 -1.19 14.45 -7.28
CA LYS A 128 0.05 15.14 -7.66
C LYS A 128 0.99 14.31 -8.53
N VAL A 129 0.95 13.00 -8.40
CA VAL A 129 1.73 12.10 -9.26
C VAL A 129 1.25 12.23 -10.71
N HIS A 130 -0.06 12.18 -10.92
CA HIS A 130 -0.68 12.24 -12.25
C HIS A 130 -0.58 13.65 -12.86
N GLU A 131 -0.66 14.70 -12.04
CA GLU A 131 -0.37 16.07 -12.45
C GLU A 131 1.07 16.16 -13.01
N GLY A 132 2.06 15.67 -12.28
CA GLY A 132 3.45 15.66 -12.73
C GLY A 132 3.69 14.83 -13.99
N VAL A 133 3.03 13.69 -14.11
CA VAL A 133 3.07 12.83 -15.32
C VAL A 133 2.58 13.59 -16.54
N LEU A 134 1.43 14.26 -16.44
CA LEU A 134 0.82 15.01 -17.53
C LEU A 134 1.63 16.26 -17.87
N GLU A 135 2.08 17.02 -16.86
CA GLU A 135 2.92 18.21 -17.03
C GLU A 135 4.22 17.88 -17.78
N ARG A 136 4.85 16.74 -17.44
CA ARG A 136 6.08 16.30 -18.10
C ARG A 136 5.84 15.76 -19.50
N GLY A 137 4.60 15.39 -19.85
CA GLY A 137 4.20 14.90 -21.17
C GLY A 137 4.72 13.48 -21.49
N VAL A 138 4.95 12.64 -20.48
CA VAL A 138 5.33 11.24 -20.69
C VAL A 138 4.18 10.47 -21.33
N LYS A 139 4.49 9.39 -22.04
CA LYS A 139 3.51 8.59 -22.78
C LYS A 139 3.10 7.32 -22.06
N VAL A 140 3.89 6.91 -21.07
CA VAL A 140 3.67 5.72 -20.27
C VAL A 140 3.93 6.06 -18.81
N THR A 141 3.00 5.70 -17.96
CA THR A 141 3.11 5.72 -16.49
C THR A 141 2.74 4.34 -15.95
N GLY A 142 2.28 4.21 -14.73
CA GLY A 142 1.85 2.93 -14.17
C GLY A 142 1.80 2.95 -12.66
N ALA A 143 1.98 1.79 -12.07
CA ALA A 143 2.07 1.62 -10.63
C ALA A 143 3.22 0.70 -10.23
N THR A 144 3.70 0.87 -9.01
CA THR A 144 4.78 0.07 -8.41
C THR A 144 4.35 -0.42 -7.04
N VAL A 145 4.46 -1.72 -6.79
CA VAL A 145 4.45 -2.28 -5.42
C VAL A 145 5.89 -2.51 -5.00
N HIS A 146 6.27 -1.99 -3.85
CA HIS A 146 7.62 -2.12 -3.32
C HIS A 146 7.59 -2.35 -1.81
N PHE A 147 8.66 -2.93 -1.27
CA PHE A 147 8.90 -2.93 0.16
C PHE A 147 9.24 -1.51 0.64
N VAL A 148 8.84 -1.18 1.86
CA VAL A 148 9.14 0.10 2.48
C VAL A 148 10.43 -0.03 3.29
N ASP A 149 11.36 0.89 3.03
CA ASP A 149 12.59 1.09 3.78
C ASP A 149 12.58 2.45 4.50
N GLU A 150 13.73 2.91 4.97
CA GLU A 150 13.85 4.20 5.67
C GLU A 150 13.74 5.42 4.74
N GLY A 151 13.85 5.22 3.42
CA GLY A 151 13.66 6.27 2.41
C GLY A 151 12.20 6.43 1.99
N THR A 152 11.95 7.40 1.13
CA THR A 152 10.63 7.60 0.53
C THR A 152 10.61 6.98 -0.86
N ASP A 153 9.83 5.91 -1.04
CA ASP A 153 9.68 5.15 -2.28
C ASP A 153 11.01 4.58 -2.82
N THR A 154 11.94 4.18 -1.93
CA THR A 154 13.29 3.73 -2.29
C THR A 154 13.51 2.23 -2.10
N GLY A 155 12.60 1.54 -1.41
CA GLY A 155 12.73 0.13 -1.09
C GLY A 155 12.62 -0.82 -2.29
N PRO A 156 12.96 -2.10 -2.09
CA PRO A 156 12.99 -3.11 -3.15
C PRO A 156 11.66 -3.26 -3.88
N ILE A 157 11.68 -3.16 -5.20
CA ILE A 157 10.50 -3.26 -6.07
C ILE A 157 10.05 -4.72 -6.18
N ILE A 158 8.76 -4.97 -5.94
CA ILE A 158 8.15 -6.30 -6.06
C ILE A 158 7.54 -6.48 -7.46
N LEU A 159 6.63 -5.59 -7.84
CA LEU A 159 5.94 -5.61 -9.12
C LEU A 159 5.77 -4.20 -9.68
N GLN A 160 5.79 -4.10 -10.99
CA GLN A 160 5.42 -2.88 -11.72
C GLN A 160 4.49 -3.24 -12.87
N LYS A 161 3.55 -2.34 -13.16
CA LYS A 161 2.67 -2.44 -14.33
C LYS A 161 2.55 -1.10 -15.02
N ALA A 162 2.82 -1.10 -16.31
CA ALA A 162 2.75 0.09 -17.16
C ALA A 162 1.30 0.37 -17.61
N VAL A 163 0.99 1.66 -17.74
CA VAL A 163 -0.29 2.19 -18.21
C VAL A 163 -0.04 3.32 -19.21
N GLU A 164 -0.76 3.36 -20.31
CA GLU A 164 -0.65 4.40 -21.31
C GLU A 164 -1.25 5.73 -20.85
N VAL A 165 -0.62 6.83 -21.23
CA VAL A 165 -1.13 8.20 -21.05
C VAL A 165 -1.74 8.65 -22.36
N HIS A 166 -3.05 8.93 -22.35
CA HIS A 166 -3.78 9.32 -23.54
C HIS A 166 -3.81 10.84 -23.72
N GLN A 167 -3.92 11.27 -24.97
CA GLN A 167 -4.09 12.69 -25.26
C GLN A 167 -5.44 13.18 -24.69
N GLY A 168 -5.40 14.27 -23.92
CA GLY A 168 -6.58 14.84 -23.29
C GLY A 168 -6.92 14.26 -21.91
N ASP A 169 -6.09 13.39 -21.36
CA ASP A 169 -6.24 12.95 -19.97
C ASP A 169 -6.19 14.14 -19.01
N THR A 170 -7.10 14.12 -18.04
CA THR A 170 -6.94 14.92 -16.82
C THR A 170 -6.26 14.09 -15.74
N PRO A 171 -5.72 14.72 -14.68
CA PRO A 171 -5.12 13.98 -13.56
C PRO A 171 -6.07 12.91 -12.98
N GLU A 172 -7.35 13.23 -12.87
CA GLU A 172 -8.38 12.32 -12.32
C GLU A 172 -8.66 11.12 -13.25
N ILE A 173 -8.71 11.36 -14.57
CA ILE A 173 -8.91 10.30 -15.57
C ILE A 173 -7.70 9.36 -15.54
N LEU A 174 -6.50 9.92 -15.54
CA LEU A 174 -5.27 9.12 -15.50
C LEU A 174 -5.14 8.36 -14.17
N GLN A 175 -5.43 9.01 -13.03
CA GLN A 175 -5.45 8.34 -11.72
C GLN A 175 -6.37 7.13 -11.73
N ARG A 176 -7.60 7.31 -12.21
CA ARG A 176 -8.58 6.22 -12.28
C ARG A 176 -8.09 5.07 -13.15
N ARG A 177 -7.51 5.37 -14.32
CA ARG A 177 -6.95 4.35 -15.22
C ARG A 177 -5.80 3.61 -14.55
N VAL A 178 -4.88 4.29 -13.88
CA VAL A 178 -3.76 3.66 -13.16
C VAL A 178 -4.28 2.76 -12.04
N MET A 179 -5.30 3.19 -11.29
CA MET A 179 -5.94 2.34 -10.27
C MET A 179 -6.54 1.08 -10.91
N GLU A 180 -7.39 1.24 -11.94
CA GLU A 180 -8.14 0.14 -12.56
C GLU A 180 -7.24 -0.83 -13.31
N GLU A 181 -6.25 -0.33 -14.06
CA GLU A 181 -5.42 -1.15 -14.94
C GLU A 181 -4.13 -1.66 -14.28
N ALA A 182 -3.66 -1.04 -13.19
CA ALA A 182 -2.41 -1.42 -12.56
C ALA A 182 -2.54 -1.70 -11.06
N GLU A 183 -2.95 -0.73 -10.24
CA GLU A 183 -2.88 -0.86 -8.79
C GLU A 183 -3.71 -2.04 -8.26
N TRP A 184 -4.96 -2.15 -8.73
CA TRP A 184 -5.90 -3.19 -8.27
C TRP A 184 -5.54 -4.60 -8.74
N GLU A 185 -4.58 -4.71 -9.66
CA GLU A 185 -4.05 -5.99 -10.11
C GLU A 185 -2.76 -6.36 -9.36
N ILE A 186 -1.78 -5.44 -9.34
CA ILE A 186 -0.45 -5.79 -8.84
C ILE A 186 -0.35 -5.81 -7.31
N MET A 187 -1.18 -5.04 -6.57
CA MET A 187 -1.17 -5.08 -5.12
C MET A 187 -1.67 -6.44 -4.58
N PRO A 188 -2.83 -6.97 -5.00
CA PRO A 188 -3.25 -8.32 -4.62
C PRO A 188 -2.22 -9.39 -4.99
N LYS A 189 -1.65 -9.30 -6.19
CA LYS A 189 -0.63 -10.25 -6.66
C LYS A 189 0.63 -10.22 -5.79
N ALA A 190 1.09 -9.03 -5.38
CA ALA A 190 2.25 -8.91 -4.49
C ALA A 190 1.97 -9.53 -3.11
N ILE A 191 0.77 -9.33 -2.57
CA ILE A 191 0.33 -9.94 -1.31
C ILE A 191 0.35 -11.48 -1.44
N ASP A 192 -0.20 -12.03 -2.51
CA ASP A 192 -0.21 -13.47 -2.73
C ASP A 192 1.19 -14.06 -2.86
N LEU A 193 2.09 -13.38 -3.57
CA LEU A 193 3.50 -13.80 -3.69
C LEU A 193 4.19 -13.86 -2.31
N ILE A 194 3.95 -12.89 -1.43
CA ILE A 194 4.51 -12.86 -0.08
C ILE A 194 3.89 -13.95 0.79
N ALA A 195 2.57 -14.07 0.79
CA ALA A 195 1.84 -15.04 1.62
C ALA A 195 2.19 -16.50 1.29
N ASN A 196 2.61 -16.76 0.06
CA ASN A 196 3.03 -18.07 -0.42
C ASN A 196 4.55 -18.26 -0.46
N ASP A 197 5.31 -17.34 0.16
CA ASP A 197 6.79 -17.39 0.21
C ASP A 197 7.45 -17.54 -1.18
N LYS A 198 6.88 -16.87 -2.20
CA LYS A 198 7.35 -16.92 -3.60
C LYS A 198 8.42 -15.90 -3.94
N ILE A 199 8.72 -15.00 -3.04
CA ILE A 199 9.74 -13.95 -3.23
C ILE A 199 10.61 -13.81 -1.99
N GLU A 200 11.83 -13.32 -2.20
CA GLU A 200 12.76 -12.94 -1.15
C GLU A 200 13.56 -11.71 -1.57
N VAL A 201 14.14 -11.02 -0.59
CA VAL A 201 15.01 -9.86 -0.84
C VAL A 201 16.46 -10.28 -0.65
N ILE A 202 17.25 -10.20 -1.73
CA ILE A 202 18.69 -10.48 -1.73
C ILE A 202 19.42 -9.26 -2.27
N ASP A 203 20.37 -8.74 -1.52
CA ASP A 203 21.18 -7.55 -1.89
C ASP A 203 20.32 -6.35 -2.32
N GLY A 204 19.20 -6.12 -1.61
CA GLY A 204 18.29 -5.01 -1.90
C GLY A 204 17.39 -5.21 -3.14
N LEU A 205 17.39 -6.38 -3.74
CA LEU A 205 16.57 -6.72 -4.90
C LEU A 205 15.60 -7.86 -4.56
N VAL A 206 14.38 -7.77 -5.07
CA VAL A 206 13.41 -8.87 -4.98
C VAL A 206 13.77 -9.95 -5.99
N LYS A 207 13.86 -11.19 -5.52
CA LYS A 207 14.04 -12.40 -6.33
C LYS A 207 12.83 -13.31 -6.20
N PHE A 208 12.40 -13.89 -7.31
CA PHE A 208 11.38 -14.92 -7.33
C PHE A 208 12.04 -16.26 -6.99
N LYS A 209 11.42 -17.01 -6.08
CA LYS A 209 11.85 -18.37 -5.72
C LYS A 209 11.34 -19.37 -6.75
N GLU A 210 12.14 -20.37 -7.07
CA GLU A 210 11.81 -21.48 -7.97
C GLU A 210 10.76 -22.43 -7.39
#